data_cd92f06e9ce59100332987772884888d
#
_entry.id   cd92f06e9ce59100332987772884888d
#
_cell.length_a   1.000
_cell.length_b   1.000
_cell.length_c   1.000
_cell.angle_alpha   90.00
_cell.angle_beta   90.00
_cell.angle_gamma   90.00
#
_symmetry.space_group_name_H-M   'P 1'
#
loop_
_entity.id
_entity.type
_entity.pdbx_description
1 polymer ?
#
loop_
_entity_poly.entity_id
_entity_poly.type
_entity_poly.pdbx_seq_one_letter_code
_entity_poly.pdbx_strand_id
1 'polypeptide(L)'
;VKKPKKKKKASDADYVSNQELYDALVEYRKKSADADNAGRKKPKLPDFIGECILKIASRLSYRPNFANYPYREEMVSDAVLNCITYIDNFDPSKSTSPFGYLTQICWFSFVRIINKEKREKYTQYKFAEQKNDKDFHNWFNEIYAGVDIGRRDFFG
;
A
#
# COMPACT_ATOMS: atom_id res chain seq x y z
N VAL A 1 34.52 24.57 2.72
CA VAL A 1 33.93 23.58 1.82
C VAL A 1 33.23 22.53 2.68
N LYS A 2 31.88 22.55 2.69
CA LYS A 2 31.06 21.55 3.43
C LYS A 2 31.14 20.22 2.71
N LYS A 3 31.70 19.19 3.36
CA LYS A 3 31.69 17.80 2.86
C LYS A 3 30.24 17.33 2.65
N PRO A 4 29.93 16.65 1.54
CA PRO A 4 28.60 16.12 1.33
C PRO A 4 28.26 15.07 2.41
N LYS A 5 27.11 15.22 3.07
CA LYS A 5 26.60 14.22 4.03
C LYS A 5 26.39 12.90 3.27
N LYS A 6 27.16 11.86 3.61
CA LYS A 6 26.91 10.51 3.12
C LYS A 6 25.48 10.11 3.48
N LYS A 7 24.63 9.88 2.47
CA LYS A 7 23.33 9.25 2.66
C LYS A 7 23.58 7.89 3.35
N LYS A 8 22.98 7.67 4.52
CA LYS A 8 22.96 6.35 5.16
C LYS A 8 22.38 5.38 4.14
N LYS A 9 23.14 4.38 3.73
CA LYS A 9 22.63 3.24 2.95
C LYS A 9 21.57 2.57 3.82
N ALA A 10 20.38 2.34 3.25
CA ALA A 10 19.41 1.44 3.86
C ALA A 10 20.11 0.11 4.14
N SER A 11 19.83 -0.53 5.29
CA SER A 11 20.40 -1.83 5.59
C SER A 11 20.06 -2.80 4.45
N ASP A 12 21.01 -3.65 4.05
CA ASP A 12 20.81 -4.62 2.96
C ASP A 12 19.57 -5.51 3.18
N ALA A 13 19.17 -5.72 4.45
CA ALA A 13 17.97 -6.47 4.83
C ALA A 13 16.66 -5.83 4.36
N ASP A 14 16.64 -4.52 4.11
CA ASP A 14 15.43 -3.78 3.69
C ASP A 14 15.40 -3.51 2.18
N TYR A 15 16.44 -3.88 1.45
CA TYR A 15 16.52 -3.60 0.02
C TYR A 15 15.73 -4.64 -0.79
N VAL A 16 14.85 -4.17 -1.66
CA VAL A 16 14.16 -5.01 -2.65
C VAL A 16 14.83 -4.80 -4.01
N SER A 17 15.50 -5.85 -4.49
CA SER A 17 16.10 -5.85 -5.83
C SER A 17 15.04 -6.01 -6.89
N ASN A 18 14.93 -5.02 -7.79
CA ASN A 18 13.97 -5.11 -8.90
C ASN A 18 14.29 -6.29 -9.84
N GLN A 19 15.58 -6.59 -10.06
CA GLN A 19 15.99 -7.69 -10.93
C GLN A 19 15.63 -9.06 -10.34
N GLU A 20 15.91 -9.28 -9.06
CA GLU A 20 15.59 -10.54 -8.39
C GLU A 20 14.07 -10.75 -8.32
N LEU A 21 13.30 -9.67 -8.07
CA LEU A 21 11.85 -9.72 -8.08
C LEU A 21 11.30 -10.02 -9.48
N TYR A 22 11.88 -9.42 -10.52
CA TYR A 22 11.52 -9.69 -11.90
C TYR A 22 11.74 -11.15 -12.26
N ASP A 23 12.92 -11.70 -11.96
CA ASP A 23 13.28 -13.09 -12.25
C ASP A 23 12.35 -14.06 -11.50
N ALA A 24 12.06 -13.79 -10.23
CA ALA A 24 11.13 -14.59 -9.44
C ALA A 24 9.69 -14.57 -10.00
N LEU A 25 9.22 -13.41 -10.48
CA LEU A 25 7.89 -13.30 -11.10
C LEU A 25 7.81 -14.02 -12.44
N VAL A 26 8.85 -13.93 -13.26
CA VAL A 26 8.90 -14.67 -14.54
C VAL A 26 8.83 -16.16 -14.29
N GLU A 27 9.60 -16.68 -13.35
CA GLU A 27 9.59 -18.10 -12.98
C GLU A 27 8.22 -18.54 -12.42
N TYR A 28 7.63 -17.76 -11.54
CA TYR A 28 6.31 -18.02 -10.97
C TYR A 28 5.23 -18.05 -12.05
N ARG A 29 5.22 -17.10 -12.97
CA ARG A 29 4.27 -17.07 -14.10
C ARG A 29 4.41 -18.29 -15.00
N LYS A 30 5.65 -18.70 -15.30
CA LYS A 30 5.90 -19.92 -16.09
C LYS A 30 5.32 -21.15 -15.41
N LYS A 31 5.59 -21.33 -14.11
CA LYS A 31 5.04 -22.45 -13.32
C LYS A 31 3.51 -22.43 -13.26
N SER A 32 2.91 -21.23 -13.16
CA SER A 32 1.45 -21.07 -13.16
C SER A 32 0.84 -21.45 -14.50
N ALA A 33 1.43 -20.99 -15.60
CA ALA A 33 0.97 -21.36 -16.94
C ALA A 33 1.11 -22.86 -17.23
N ASP A 34 2.22 -23.48 -16.80
CA ASP A 34 2.43 -24.94 -16.95
C ASP A 34 1.40 -25.74 -16.13
N ALA A 35 1.02 -25.25 -14.95
CA ALA A 35 -0.01 -25.86 -14.11
C ALA A 35 -1.40 -25.74 -14.75
N ASP A 36 -1.74 -24.56 -15.28
CA ASP A 36 -3.02 -24.33 -15.96
C ASP A 36 -3.15 -25.21 -17.22
N ASN A 37 -2.10 -25.30 -18.04
CA ASN A 37 -2.06 -26.11 -19.24
C ASN A 37 -2.19 -27.63 -18.92
N ALA A 38 -1.70 -28.06 -17.75
CA ALA A 38 -1.79 -29.43 -17.29
C ALA A 38 -3.06 -29.74 -16.48
N GLY A 39 -3.97 -28.77 -16.34
CA GLY A 39 -5.18 -28.91 -15.52
C GLY A 39 -4.90 -29.08 -14.02
N ARG A 40 -3.71 -28.69 -13.55
CA ARG A 40 -3.29 -28.77 -12.16
C ARG A 40 -3.63 -27.48 -11.40
N LYS A 41 -3.74 -27.61 -10.07
CA LYS A 41 -3.95 -26.45 -9.20
C LYS A 41 -2.78 -25.45 -9.33
N LYS A 42 -3.11 -24.16 -9.39
CA LYS A 42 -2.15 -23.08 -9.42
C LYS A 42 -1.14 -23.18 -8.25
N PRO A 43 0.17 -23.00 -8.50
CA PRO A 43 1.18 -23.06 -7.46
C PRO A 43 1.00 -21.93 -6.45
N LYS A 44 1.41 -22.17 -5.21
CA LYS A 44 1.46 -21.15 -4.17
C LYS A 44 2.43 -20.04 -4.57
N LEU A 45 2.09 -18.79 -4.25
CA LEU A 45 2.99 -17.65 -4.42
C LEU A 45 4.29 -17.87 -3.60
N PRO A 46 5.48 -17.75 -4.20
CA PRO A 46 6.74 -17.88 -3.47
C PRO A 46 6.86 -16.90 -2.31
N ASP A 47 7.39 -17.36 -1.19
CA ASP A 47 7.54 -16.54 0.02
C ASP A 47 8.40 -15.30 -0.23
N PHE A 48 9.44 -15.41 -1.07
CA PHE A 48 10.27 -14.28 -1.49
C PHE A 48 9.45 -13.13 -2.12
N ILE A 49 8.52 -13.46 -3.01
CA ILE A 49 7.65 -12.43 -3.63
C ILE A 49 6.73 -11.80 -2.58
N GLY A 50 6.19 -12.61 -1.66
CA GLY A 50 5.37 -12.11 -0.54
C GLY A 50 6.14 -11.16 0.37
N GLU A 51 7.38 -11.49 0.71
CA GLU A 51 8.27 -10.62 1.49
C GLU A 51 8.57 -9.30 0.77
N CYS A 52 8.85 -9.35 -0.53
CA CYS A 52 9.05 -8.15 -1.34
C CYS A 52 7.81 -7.24 -1.32
N ILE A 53 6.62 -7.80 -1.50
CA ILE A 53 5.35 -7.06 -1.45
C ILE A 53 5.20 -6.38 -0.09
N LEU A 54 5.40 -7.13 1.00
CA LEU A 54 5.28 -6.59 2.36
C LEU A 54 6.29 -5.46 2.61
N LYS A 55 7.54 -5.61 2.18
CA LYS A 55 8.56 -4.56 2.29
C LYS A 55 8.18 -3.30 1.51
N ILE A 56 7.69 -3.44 0.28
CA ILE A 56 7.26 -2.32 -0.55
C ILE A 56 6.10 -1.57 0.13
N ALA A 57 5.07 -2.28 0.54
CA ALA A 57 3.89 -1.68 1.19
C ALA A 57 4.26 -1.00 2.52
N SER A 58 5.02 -1.67 3.37
CA SER A 58 5.46 -1.13 4.66
C SER A 58 6.29 0.14 4.49
N ARG A 59 7.26 0.13 3.58
CA ARG A 59 8.12 1.31 3.33
C ARG A 59 7.32 2.49 2.78
N LEU A 60 6.41 2.23 1.85
CA LEU A 60 5.55 3.27 1.29
C LEU A 60 4.68 3.93 2.38
N SER A 61 4.20 3.14 3.35
CA SER A 61 3.35 3.63 4.44
C SER A 61 4.05 4.63 5.38
N TYR A 62 5.38 4.63 5.42
CA TYR A 62 6.17 5.58 6.21
C TYR A 62 6.50 6.89 5.48
N ARG A 63 6.12 7.01 4.21
CA ARG A 63 6.30 8.30 3.50
C ARG A 63 5.40 9.37 4.10
N PRO A 64 5.82 10.65 4.04
CA PRO A 64 5.05 11.77 4.63
C PRO A 64 3.58 11.82 4.18
N ASN A 65 3.30 11.39 2.96
CA ASN A 65 1.93 11.35 2.42
C ASN A 65 1.01 10.39 3.17
N PHE A 66 1.55 9.39 3.87
CA PHE A 66 0.79 8.29 4.46
C PHE A 66 1.06 8.09 5.96
N ALA A 67 2.18 8.59 6.48
CA ALA A 67 2.66 8.27 7.83
C ALA A 67 1.73 8.76 8.97
N ASN A 68 0.95 9.80 8.73
CA ASN A 68 0.13 10.45 9.77
C ASN A 68 -1.27 9.84 9.93
N TYR A 69 -1.61 8.83 9.15
CA TYR A 69 -2.92 8.19 9.25
C TYR A 69 -2.93 7.14 10.37
N PRO A 70 -3.93 7.14 11.28
CA PRO A 70 -3.99 6.21 12.40
C PRO A 70 -4.29 4.77 11.98
N TYR A 71 -4.81 4.55 10.77
CA TYR A 71 -5.13 3.24 10.19
C TYR A 71 -4.07 2.74 9.21
N ARG A 72 -2.80 3.09 9.43
CA ARG A 72 -1.69 2.72 8.55
C ARG A 72 -1.54 1.20 8.37
N GLU A 73 -1.74 0.41 9.42
CA GLU A 73 -1.65 -1.05 9.36
C GLU A 73 -2.73 -1.66 8.46
N GLU A 74 -3.94 -1.13 8.50
CA GLU A 74 -5.03 -1.53 7.60
C GLU A 74 -4.69 -1.19 6.15
N MET A 75 -4.11 -0.01 5.91
CA MET A 75 -3.63 0.40 4.58
C MET A 75 -2.60 -0.57 4.03
N VAL A 76 -1.62 -0.98 4.83
CA VAL A 76 -0.58 -1.95 4.45
C VAL A 76 -1.21 -3.31 4.16
N SER A 77 -2.09 -3.80 5.02
CA SER A 77 -2.75 -5.11 4.84
C SER A 77 -3.59 -5.14 3.56
N ASP A 78 -4.36 -4.10 3.27
CA ASP A 78 -5.15 -3.98 2.05
C ASP A 78 -4.26 -3.93 0.80
N ALA A 79 -3.16 -3.17 0.86
CA ALA A 79 -2.21 -3.09 -0.25
C ALA A 79 -1.54 -4.44 -0.54
N VAL A 80 -1.13 -5.18 0.48
CA VAL A 80 -0.56 -6.53 0.33
C VAL A 80 -1.56 -7.46 -0.32
N LEU A 81 -2.82 -7.47 0.14
CA LEU A 81 -3.89 -8.27 -0.45
C LEU A 81 -4.10 -7.94 -1.93
N ASN A 82 -4.14 -6.66 -2.28
CA ASN A 82 -4.32 -6.23 -3.66
C ASN A 82 -3.11 -6.59 -4.54
N CYS A 83 -1.89 -6.47 -4.04
CA CYS A 83 -0.69 -6.91 -4.75
C CYS A 83 -0.76 -8.41 -5.07
N ILE A 84 -1.13 -9.25 -4.11
CA ILE A 84 -1.28 -10.70 -4.30
C ILE A 84 -2.40 -11.00 -5.31
N THR A 85 -3.50 -10.29 -5.24
CA THR A 85 -4.65 -10.48 -6.15
C THR A 85 -4.31 -10.14 -7.58
N TYR A 86 -3.55 -9.05 -7.81
CA TYR A 86 -3.27 -8.53 -9.15
C TYR A 86 -1.87 -8.87 -9.68
N ILE A 87 -1.09 -9.69 -8.97
CA ILE A 87 0.28 -10.01 -9.37
C ILE A 87 0.35 -10.71 -10.73
N ASP A 88 -0.66 -11.49 -11.06
CA ASP A 88 -0.74 -12.20 -12.34
C ASP A 88 -0.96 -11.28 -13.54
N ASN A 89 -1.41 -10.05 -13.30
CA ASN A 89 -1.60 -9.07 -14.36
C ASN A 89 -0.30 -8.36 -14.77
N PHE A 90 0.79 -8.56 -14.01
CA PHE A 90 2.10 -8.07 -14.42
C PHE A 90 2.56 -8.81 -15.67
N ASP A 91 2.84 -8.06 -16.73
CA ASP A 91 3.32 -8.61 -18.00
C ASP A 91 4.81 -8.31 -18.20
N PRO A 92 5.69 -9.31 -18.04
CA PRO A 92 7.13 -9.11 -18.22
C PRO A 92 7.54 -8.68 -19.64
N SER A 93 6.69 -8.92 -20.63
CA SER A 93 6.95 -8.48 -22.02
C SER A 93 6.74 -6.99 -22.21
N LYS A 94 5.93 -6.35 -21.36
CA LYS A 94 5.57 -4.93 -21.44
C LYS A 94 6.32 -4.06 -20.44
N SER A 95 6.82 -4.63 -19.36
CA SER A 95 7.52 -3.90 -18.29
C SER A 95 8.63 -4.71 -17.67
N THR A 96 9.73 -4.04 -17.36
CA THR A 96 10.88 -4.61 -16.64
C THR A 96 10.93 -4.17 -15.18
N SER A 97 9.90 -3.47 -14.69
CA SER A 97 9.84 -2.91 -13.34
C SER A 97 8.66 -3.45 -12.54
N PRO A 98 8.74 -4.68 -12.01
CA PRO A 98 7.73 -5.19 -11.08
C PRO A 98 7.69 -4.37 -9.79
N PHE A 99 8.82 -3.83 -9.35
CA PHE A 99 8.87 -2.91 -8.20
C PHE A 99 7.96 -1.70 -8.40
N GLY A 100 8.05 -1.05 -9.56
CA GLY A 100 7.17 0.09 -9.90
C GLY A 100 5.71 -0.31 -10.00
N TYR A 101 5.43 -1.46 -10.59
CA TYR A 101 4.07 -2.01 -10.70
C TYR A 101 3.43 -2.26 -9.32
N LEU A 102 4.13 -2.94 -8.42
CA LEU A 102 3.63 -3.22 -7.08
C LEU A 102 3.51 -1.95 -6.23
N THR A 103 4.47 -1.03 -6.35
CA THR A 103 4.40 0.28 -5.68
C THR A 103 3.16 1.06 -6.09
N GLN A 104 2.79 1.03 -7.36
CA GLN A 104 1.60 1.68 -7.87
C GLN A 104 0.31 1.06 -7.30
N ILE A 105 0.24 -0.26 -7.20
CA ILE A 105 -0.89 -0.96 -6.56
C ILE A 105 -1.01 -0.53 -5.10
N CYS A 106 0.10 -0.50 -4.36
CA CYS A 106 0.11 -0.05 -2.97
C CYS A 106 -0.37 1.40 -2.83
N TRP A 107 0.11 2.28 -3.69
CA TRP A 107 -0.29 3.70 -3.70
C TRP A 107 -1.81 3.85 -3.86
N PHE A 108 -2.39 3.23 -4.88
CA PHE A 108 -3.83 3.30 -5.12
C PHE A 108 -4.65 2.64 -4.01
N SER A 109 -4.15 1.55 -3.41
CA SER A 109 -4.79 0.93 -2.25
C SER A 109 -4.83 1.88 -1.07
N PHE A 110 -3.73 2.57 -0.78
CA PHE A 110 -3.65 3.55 0.30
C PHE A 110 -4.61 4.73 0.07
N VAL A 111 -4.60 5.30 -1.12
CA VAL A 111 -5.52 6.40 -1.47
C VAL A 111 -6.98 5.98 -1.34
N ARG A 112 -7.32 4.77 -1.76
CA ARG A 112 -8.68 4.24 -1.64
C ARG A 112 -9.12 4.11 -0.19
N ILE A 113 -8.27 3.56 0.68
CA ILE A 113 -8.56 3.43 2.12
C ILE A 113 -8.69 4.80 2.76
N ILE A 114 -7.77 5.73 2.47
CA ILE A 114 -7.82 7.10 2.99
C ILE A 114 -9.14 7.78 2.60
N ASN A 115 -9.53 7.70 1.34
CA ASN A 115 -10.77 8.32 0.87
C ASN A 115 -12.02 7.69 1.49
N LYS A 116 -12.02 6.36 1.70
CA LYS A 116 -13.10 5.66 2.40
C LYS A 116 -13.21 6.15 3.84
N GLU A 117 -12.11 6.14 4.59
CA GLU A 117 -12.06 6.58 5.98
C GLU A 117 -12.45 8.06 6.13
N LYS A 118 -11.99 8.93 5.25
CA LYS A 118 -12.39 10.35 5.23
C LYS A 118 -13.91 10.49 5.12
N ARG A 119 -14.54 9.78 4.20
CA ARG A 119 -16.01 9.83 4.01
C ARG A 119 -16.74 9.32 5.24
N GLU A 120 -16.32 8.20 5.81
CA GLU A 120 -16.93 7.62 7.01
C GLU A 120 -16.81 8.56 8.21
N LYS A 121 -15.62 9.14 8.43
CA LYS A 121 -15.38 10.08 9.53
C LYS A 121 -16.13 11.39 9.37
N TYR A 122 -16.20 11.90 8.15
CA TYR A 122 -17.01 13.08 7.87
C TYR A 122 -18.49 12.85 8.18
N THR A 123 -19.03 11.71 7.80
CA THR A 123 -20.42 11.34 8.09
C THR A 123 -20.66 11.25 9.60
N GLN A 124 -19.76 10.58 10.33
CA GLN A 124 -19.85 10.50 11.80
C GLN A 124 -19.77 11.88 12.46
N TYR A 125 -18.86 12.73 12.00
CA TYR A 125 -18.71 14.10 12.51
C TYR A 125 -19.99 14.91 12.29
N LYS A 126 -20.57 14.87 11.11
CA LYS A 126 -21.83 15.55 10.80
C LYS A 126 -23.01 15.06 11.63
N PHE A 127 -23.08 13.75 11.85
CA PHE A 127 -24.12 13.17 12.71
C PHE A 127 -23.97 13.65 14.17
N ALA A 128 -22.76 13.65 14.72
CA ALA A 128 -22.49 14.15 16.06
C ALA A 128 -22.75 15.65 16.19
N GLU A 129 -22.46 16.45 15.16
CA GLU A 129 -22.78 17.88 15.11
C GLU A 129 -24.28 18.12 15.22
N GLN A 130 -25.10 17.34 14.49
CA GLN A 130 -26.55 17.40 14.57
C GLN A 130 -27.10 17.01 15.96
N LYS A 131 -26.43 16.09 16.64
CA LYS A 131 -26.78 15.63 18.00
C LYS A 131 -26.19 16.52 19.09
N ASN A 132 -25.38 17.52 18.75
CA ASN A 132 -24.65 18.36 19.69
C ASN A 132 -23.77 17.56 20.67
N ASP A 133 -23.15 16.49 20.18
CA ASP A 133 -22.29 15.58 20.93
C ASP A 133 -20.89 16.17 21.07
N LYS A 134 -20.64 16.89 22.16
CA LYS A 134 -19.36 17.54 22.42
C LYS A 134 -18.25 16.54 22.74
N ASP A 135 -18.58 15.46 23.40
CA ASP A 135 -17.60 14.43 23.80
C ASP A 135 -17.06 13.73 22.56
N PHE A 136 -17.92 13.38 21.61
CA PHE A 136 -17.49 12.85 20.31
C PHE A 136 -16.61 13.85 19.55
N HIS A 137 -16.98 15.12 19.48
CA HIS A 137 -16.19 16.13 18.78
C HIS A 137 -14.80 16.31 19.40
N ASN A 138 -14.68 16.30 20.72
CA ASN A 138 -13.40 16.40 21.41
C ASN A 138 -12.52 15.19 21.11
N TRP A 139 -13.06 13.98 21.27
CA TRP A 139 -12.37 12.74 20.92
C TRP A 139 -11.93 12.72 19.46
N PHE A 140 -12.81 13.10 18.54
CA PHE A 140 -12.53 13.14 17.11
C PHE A 140 -11.38 14.10 16.78
N ASN A 141 -11.40 15.29 17.33
CA ASN A 141 -10.37 16.29 17.12
C ASN A 141 -9.01 15.86 17.69
N GLU A 142 -9.00 15.13 18.80
CA GLU A 142 -7.79 14.58 19.41
C GLU A 142 -7.14 13.51 18.51
N ILE A 143 -7.93 12.54 18.05
CA ILE A 143 -7.44 11.42 17.23
C ILE A 143 -7.01 11.87 15.83
N TYR A 144 -7.74 12.80 15.23
CA TYR A 144 -7.51 13.24 13.85
C TYR A 144 -6.83 14.62 13.77
N ALA A 145 -6.17 15.07 14.83
CA ALA A 145 -5.37 16.29 14.81
C ALA A 145 -4.27 16.19 13.74
N GLY A 146 -4.23 17.16 12.81
CA GLY A 146 -3.26 17.17 11.71
C GLY A 146 -3.57 16.24 10.54
N VAL A 147 -4.66 15.48 10.58
CA VAL A 147 -5.15 14.66 9.45
C VAL A 147 -6.19 15.45 8.67
N ASP A 148 -6.00 15.55 7.36
CA ASP A 148 -7.02 16.11 6.47
C ASP A 148 -8.18 15.13 6.32
N ILE A 149 -9.35 15.47 6.90
CA ILE A 149 -10.59 14.68 6.81
C ILE A 149 -11.45 15.05 5.59
N GLY A 150 -10.89 15.85 4.67
CA GLY A 150 -11.49 16.07 3.37
C GLY A 150 -12.74 16.95 3.33
N ARG A 151 -12.82 17.96 4.21
CA ARG A 151 -13.94 18.93 4.18
C ARG A 151 -14.13 19.61 2.81
N ARG A 152 -13.04 19.74 2.03
CA ARG A 152 -13.08 20.39 0.71
C ARG A 152 -13.41 19.42 -0.41
N ASP A 153 -13.11 18.12 -0.25
CA ASP A 153 -13.23 17.13 -1.31
C ASP A 153 -14.66 16.59 -1.48
N PHE A 154 -15.56 16.88 -0.52
CA PHE A 154 -16.94 16.41 -0.54
C PHE A 154 -17.95 17.39 -1.15
N PHE A 155 -17.53 18.63 -1.41
CA PHE A 155 -18.37 19.71 -1.94
C PHE A 155 -17.85 20.31 -3.25
N GLY A 156 -16.88 19.62 -3.86
CA GLY A 156 -16.35 20.01 -5.17
C GLY A 156 -17.21 19.54 -6.33
#